data_dc97fadc7571d1a0871a8125468eae81
#
_entry.id   dc97fadc7571d1a0871a8125468eae81
#
_cell.length_a   1.000
_cell.length_b   1.000
_cell.length_c   1.000
_cell.angle_alpha   90.00
_cell.angle_beta   90.00
_cell.angle_gamma   90.00
#
_symmetry.space_group_name_H-M   'P 1'
#
loop_
_entity.id
_entity.type
_entity.pdbx_description
1 polymer ?
#
loop_
_entity_poly.entity_id
_entity_poly.type
_entity_poly.pdbx_seq_one_letter_code
_entity_poly.pdbx_strand_id
1 'polypeptide(L)'
;MGISHQALSDYFSTVLQTPFRSWRIELRISEAQRLLAADPDIATGELCTRCGYNDRSNFHKHFLKVTGSSLAEYRSSAQKG
;
A
#
# COMPACT_ATOMS: atom_id res chain seq x y z
N MET A 1 -9.85 -20.56 -8.17
CA MET A 1 -10.45 -19.36 -8.31
C MET A 1 -10.08 -18.67 -9.54
N GLY A 2 -10.85 -18.42 -10.42
CA GLY A 2 -10.53 -18.15 -11.74
C GLY A 2 -10.77 -16.76 -12.31
N ILE A 3 -10.72 -15.73 -11.50
CA ILE A 3 -10.88 -14.39 -12.05
C ILE A 3 -9.55 -13.91 -12.60
N SER A 4 -9.51 -13.64 -13.91
CA SER A 4 -8.31 -13.14 -14.54
C SER A 4 -8.10 -11.67 -14.19
N HIS A 5 -6.87 -11.18 -14.40
CA HIS A 5 -6.55 -9.77 -14.20
C HIS A 5 -7.47 -8.88 -15.03
N GLN A 6 -7.77 -9.29 -16.24
CA GLN A 6 -8.61 -8.52 -17.15
C GLN A 6 -10.02 -8.38 -16.59
N ALA A 7 -10.59 -9.46 -16.12
CA ALA A 7 -11.94 -9.44 -15.57
C ALA A 7 -12.03 -8.59 -14.32
N LEU A 8 -11.01 -8.67 -13.48
CA LEU A 8 -10.97 -7.88 -12.24
C LEU A 8 -10.82 -6.40 -12.56
N SER A 9 -9.97 -6.06 -13.51
CA SER A 9 -9.79 -4.68 -13.93
C SER A 9 -11.09 -4.10 -14.49
N ASP A 10 -11.79 -4.87 -15.33
CA ASP A 10 -13.06 -4.43 -15.89
C ASP A 10 -14.11 -4.22 -14.81
N TYR A 11 -14.13 -5.08 -13.82
CA TYR A 11 -15.06 -4.95 -12.70
C TYR A 11 -14.87 -3.61 -11.98
N PHE A 12 -13.62 -3.30 -11.63
CA PHE A 12 -13.34 -2.06 -10.91
C PHE A 12 -13.60 -0.83 -11.75
N SER A 13 -13.31 -0.89 -13.04
CA SER A 13 -13.54 0.24 -13.93
C SER A 13 -15.03 0.48 -14.17
N THR A 14 -15.80 -0.60 -14.35
CA THR A 14 -17.20 -0.50 -14.73
C THR A 14 -18.13 -0.35 -13.54
N VAL A 15 -17.89 -1.13 -12.49
CA VAL A 15 -18.79 -1.18 -11.34
C VAL A 15 -18.43 -0.13 -10.29
N LEU A 16 -17.18 -0.08 -9.90
CA LEU A 16 -16.73 0.80 -8.83
C LEU A 16 -16.22 2.14 -9.35
N GLN A 17 -16.02 2.24 -10.65
CA GLN A 17 -15.48 3.45 -11.29
C GLN A 17 -14.13 3.84 -10.70
N THR A 18 -13.38 2.85 -10.24
CA THR A 18 -12.06 3.04 -9.66
C THR A 18 -11.03 2.33 -10.52
N PRO A 19 -9.97 3.02 -10.96
CA PRO A 19 -8.94 2.37 -11.76
C PRO A 19 -8.31 1.21 -10.99
N PHE A 20 -8.13 0.08 -11.67
CA PHE A 20 -7.53 -1.10 -11.06
C PHE A 20 -6.15 -0.80 -10.49
N ARG A 21 -5.40 0.06 -11.17
CA ARG A 21 -4.06 0.46 -10.72
C ARG A 21 -4.11 1.15 -9.37
N SER A 22 -5.06 2.07 -9.19
CA SER A 22 -5.20 2.77 -7.92
C SER A 22 -5.60 1.82 -6.81
N TRP A 23 -6.48 0.87 -7.11
CA TRP A 23 -6.90 -0.13 -6.14
C TRP A 23 -5.71 -0.98 -5.69
N ARG A 24 -4.84 -1.36 -6.62
CA ARG A 24 -3.65 -2.15 -6.27
C ARG A 24 -2.70 -1.37 -5.36
N ILE A 25 -2.54 -0.08 -5.63
CA ILE A 25 -1.69 0.77 -4.80
C ILE A 25 -2.26 0.86 -3.39
N GLU A 26 -3.55 1.10 -3.28
CA GLU A 26 -4.20 1.18 -1.98
C GLU A 26 -4.06 -0.13 -1.21
N LEU A 27 -4.20 -1.25 -1.90
CA LEU A 27 -4.06 -2.56 -1.28
C LEU A 27 -2.66 -2.77 -0.73
N ARG A 28 -1.64 -2.39 -1.49
CA ARG A 28 -0.26 -2.50 -1.06
C ARG A 28 0.04 -1.62 0.15
N ILE A 29 -0.49 -0.41 0.15
CA ILE A 29 -0.27 0.50 1.27
C ILE A 29 -1.04 0.04 2.51
N SER A 30 -2.24 -0.52 2.33
CA SER A 30 -2.98 -1.11 3.43
C SER A 30 -2.18 -2.25 4.09
N GLU A 31 -1.52 -3.06 3.28
CA GLU A 31 -0.66 -4.12 3.79
C GLU A 31 0.52 -3.53 4.58
N ALA A 32 1.08 -2.44 4.09
CA ALA A 32 2.17 -1.76 4.80
C ALA A 32 1.69 -1.27 6.16
N GLN A 33 0.50 -0.69 6.23
CA GLN A 33 -0.07 -0.23 7.50
C GLN A 33 -0.28 -1.39 8.46
N ARG A 34 -0.76 -2.52 7.95
CA ARG A 34 -0.97 -3.70 8.77
C ARG A 34 0.35 -4.22 9.32
N LEU A 35 1.38 -4.27 8.49
CA LEU A 35 2.70 -4.73 8.92
C LEU A 35 3.32 -3.79 9.95
N LEU A 36 3.13 -2.50 9.78
CA LEU A 36 3.63 -1.51 10.74
C LEU A 36 2.91 -1.62 12.07
N ALA A 37 1.64 -1.95 12.05
CA ALA A 37 0.88 -2.14 13.29
C ALA A 37 1.36 -3.38 14.04
N ALA A 38 1.71 -4.43 13.30
CA ALA A 38 2.20 -5.67 13.90
C ALA A 38 3.65 -5.55 14.37
N ASP A 39 4.46 -4.78 13.63
CA ASP A 39 5.87 -4.61 13.93
C ASP A 39 6.30 -3.17 13.62
N PRO A 40 6.15 -2.26 14.58
CA PRO A 40 6.49 -0.84 14.36
C PRO A 40 7.96 -0.62 14.04
N ASP A 41 8.82 -1.56 14.38
CA ASP A 41 10.27 -1.45 14.15
C ASP A 41 10.73 -2.10 12.85
N ILE A 42 9.81 -2.59 12.05
CA ILE A 42 10.17 -3.25 10.79
C ILE A 42 11.01 -2.31 9.91
N ALA A 43 12.07 -2.84 9.32
CA ALA A 43 12.94 -2.04 8.46
C ALA A 43 12.19 -1.62 7.21
N THR A 44 12.46 -0.40 6.75
CA THR A 44 11.80 0.14 5.56
C THR A 44 12.01 -0.75 4.35
N GLY A 45 13.25 -1.26 4.17
CA GLY A 45 13.53 -2.15 3.05
C GLY A 45 12.72 -3.42 3.08
N GLU A 46 12.58 -4.02 4.26
CA GLU A 46 11.78 -5.23 4.41
C GLU A 46 10.30 -4.93 4.18
N LEU A 47 9.84 -3.80 4.69
CA LEU A 47 8.46 -3.39 4.50
C LEU A 47 8.13 -3.24 3.01
N CYS A 48 9.01 -2.57 2.27
CA CYS A 48 8.83 -2.40 0.83
C CYS A 48 8.77 -3.75 0.11
N THR A 49 9.68 -4.64 0.45
CA THR A 49 9.74 -5.97 -0.18
C THR A 49 8.48 -6.76 0.10
N ARG A 50 7.99 -6.72 1.32
CA ARG A 50 6.78 -7.46 1.69
C ARG A 50 5.54 -6.91 1.01
N CYS A 51 5.55 -5.61 0.72
CA CYS A 51 4.44 -4.98 0.02
C CYS A 51 4.53 -5.11 -1.50
N GLY A 52 5.59 -5.71 -2.00
CA GLY A 52 5.76 -5.92 -3.42
C GLY A 52 6.39 -4.75 -4.16
N TYR A 53 7.09 -3.88 -3.46
CA TYR A 53 7.79 -2.77 -4.08
C TYR A 53 9.27 -3.11 -4.26
N ASN A 54 9.79 -2.80 -5.44
CA ASN A 54 11.22 -2.96 -5.72
C ASN A 54 12.00 -1.68 -5.48
N ASP A 55 11.29 -0.57 -5.36
CA ASP A 55 11.89 0.76 -5.28
C ASP A 55 11.30 1.50 -4.09
N ARG A 56 12.15 1.89 -3.15
CA ARG A 56 11.69 2.61 -1.97
C ARG A 56 11.11 3.98 -2.31
N SER A 57 11.63 4.63 -3.32
CA SER A 57 11.10 5.92 -3.75
C SER A 57 9.63 5.82 -4.15
N ASN A 58 9.28 4.80 -4.93
CA ASN A 58 7.91 4.56 -5.32
C ASN A 58 7.03 4.22 -4.11
N PHE A 59 7.57 3.42 -3.19
CA PHE A 59 6.84 3.06 -1.99
C PHE A 59 6.49 4.31 -1.17
N HIS A 60 7.47 5.17 -0.93
CA HIS A 60 7.24 6.39 -0.16
C HIS A 60 6.24 7.31 -0.84
N LYS A 61 6.36 7.43 -2.16
CA LYS A 61 5.45 8.25 -2.95
C LYS A 61 4.00 7.77 -2.82
N HIS A 62 3.80 6.46 -2.98
CA HIS A 62 2.47 5.87 -2.89
C HIS A 62 1.94 5.93 -1.46
N PHE A 63 2.81 5.70 -0.48
CA PHE A 63 2.40 5.76 0.92
C PHE A 63 1.87 7.15 1.26
N LEU A 64 2.61 8.19 0.86
CA LEU A 64 2.18 9.56 1.09
C LEU A 64 0.85 9.85 0.39
N LYS A 65 0.71 9.36 -0.84
CA LYS A 65 -0.51 9.61 -1.62
C LYS A 65 -1.74 8.97 -0.98
N VAL A 66 -1.60 7.77 -0.46
CA VAL A 66 -2.73 7.03 0.11
C VAL A 66 -3.05 7.47 1.52
N THR A 67 -2.04 7.64 2.36
CA THR A 67 -2.24 7.94 3.78
C THR A 67 -2.24 9.43 4.09
N GLY A 68 -1.66 10.24 3.22
CA GLY A 68 -1.52 11.66 3.48
C GLY A 68 -0.35 12.01 4.39
N SER A 69 0.44 11.03 4.78
CA SER A 69 1.58 11.23 5.67
C SER A 69 2.78 10.47 5.14
N SER A 70 3.98 10.98 5.38
CA SER A 70 5.18 10.24 5.04
C SER A 70 5.31 9.03 5.97
N LEU A 71 6.15 8.08 5.56
CA LEU A 71 6.38 6.90 6.39
C LEU A 71 6.97 7.27 7.74
N ALA A 72 7.90 8.21 7.76
CA ALA A 72 8.52 8.67 9.00
C ALA A 72 7.47 9.29 9.93
N GLU A 73 6.59 10.11 9.39
CA GLU A 73 5.52 10.71 10.17
C GLU A 73 4.54 9.67 10.70
N TYR A 74 4.21 8.70 9.86
CA TYR A 74 3.30 7.63 10.26
C TYR A 74 3.88 6.80 11.39
N ARG A 75 5.17 6.46 11.30
CA ARG A 75 5.83 5.69 12.36
C ARG A 75 5.88 6.46 13.67
N SER A 76 6.20 7.74 13.59
CA SER A 76 6.27 8.60 14.77
C SER A 76 4.91 8.67 15.45
N SER A 77 3.87 8.83 14.67
CA SER A 77 2.50 8.91 15.18
C SER A 77 2.08 7.58 15.82
N ALA A 78 2.42 6.47 15.19
CA ALA A 78 2.07 5.15 15.71
C ALA A 78 2.80 4.84 17.01
N GLN A 79 4.05 5.29 17.14
CA GLN A 79 4.84 5.06 18.35
C GLN A 79 4.35 5.88 19.54
N LYS A 80 3.69 6.98 19.28
CA LYS A 80 3.17 7.83 20.36
C LYS A 80 1.86 7.32 20.92
N GLY A 81 1.18 6.51 20.14
CA GLY A 81 -0.09 5.96 20.55
C GLY A 81 0.10 4.77 21.44
#